data_3adc93a681784b7b379b2344f220a5df
#
_entry.id   3adc93a681784b7b379b2344f220a5df
#
_cell.length_a   1.000
_cell.length_b   1.000
_cell.length_c   1.000
_cell.angle_alpha   90.00
_cell.angle_beta   90.00
_cell.angle_gamma   90.00
#
_symmetry.space_group_name_H-M   'P 1'
#
loop_
_entity.id
_entity.type
_entity.pdbx_description
1 polymer ?
#
loop_
_entity_poly.entity_id
_entity_poly.type
_entity_poly.pdbx_seq_one_letter_code
_entity_poly.pdbx_strand_id
1 'polypeptide(L)'
;KKIGVGVYSAAIKEGSLSKQYYNSFIKSTTQLNKIGMQLGELDSVTAMTDVTGFGLLGHLNEMNVGSNTSSIIYQKKILRHDGVEELINQGYKTGASQRNLDAIKDDVQFNKTISDTDKVLLADPQTSGGLLVAVKNYDAESVLNLFVKEGYDASIIGDVIKKAEYNIFTYS
;
A
#
# COMPACT_ATOMS: atom_id res chain seq x y z
N LYS A 1 6.31 -4.61 -0.03
CA LYS A 1 7.21 -3.51 -0.49
C LYS A 1 6.72 -2.17 0.05
N LYS A 2 7.62 -1.19 0.17
CA LYS A 2 7.33 0.19 0.56
C LYS A 2 6.47 0.88 -0.51
N ILE A 3 5.54 1.77 -0.11
CA ILE A 3 4.75 2.62 -1.02
C ILE A 3 5.44 3.98 -1.25
N GLY A 4 5.02 4.72 -2.30
CA GLY A 4 5.56 6.03 -2.67
C GLY A 4 6.32 6.02 -4.00
N VAL A 5 6.21 4.95 -4.79
CA VAL A 5 6.87 4.81 -6.10
C VAL A 5 6.36 5.84 -7.11
N GLY A 6 5.06 6.20 -7.07
CA GLY A 6 4.50 7.25 -7.91
C GLY A 6 5.07 8.63 -7.58
N VAL A 7 5.25 8.93 -6.30
CA VAL A 7 5.92 10.16 -5.83
C VAL A 7 7.36 10.23 -6.35
N TYR A 8 8.11 9.13 -6.22
CA TYR A 8 9.47 9.06 -6.77
C TYR A 8 9.48 9.24 -8.30
N SER A 9 8.52 8.63 -8.99
CA SER A 9 8.39 8.78 -10.46
C SER A 9 8.12 10.23 -10.86
N ALA A 10 7.31 10.97 -10.10
CA ALA A 10 7.08 12.40 -10.33
C ALA A 10 8.36 13.22 -10.15
N ALA A 11 9.12 12.97 -9.08
CA ALA A 11 10.40 13.63 -8.82
C ALA A 11 11.48 13.27 -9.86
N ILE A 12 11.51 12.02 -10.36
CA ILE A 12 12.41 11.58 -11.45
C ILE A 12 12.11 12.38 -12.72
N LYS A 13 10.84 12.52 -13.09
CA LYS A 13 10.42 13.25 -14.30
C LYS A 13 10.90 14.71 -14.30
N GLU A 14 11.02 15.32 -13.14
CA GLU A 14 11.50 16.69 -12.95
C GLU A 14 13.02 16.78 -12.67
N GLY A 15 13.72 15.64 -12.65
CA GLY A 15 15.17 15.59 -12.40
C GLY A 15 15.56 15.91 -10.96
N SER A 16 14.61 15.82 -10.01
CA SER A 16 14.80 16.26 -8.62
C SER A 16 15.03 15.11 -7.62
N LEU A 17 14.92 13.85 -8.06
CA LEU A 17 15.11 12.71 -7.17
C LEU A 17 16.60 12.48 -6.88
N SER A 18 16.98 12.41 -5.60
CA SER A 18 18.36 12.09 -5.20
C SER A 18 18.81 10.72 -5.71
N LYS A 19 20.13 10.55 -5.93
CA LYS A 19 20.70 9.25 -6.35
C LYS A 19 20.37 8.12 -5.37
N GLN A 20 20.33 8.40 -4.07
CA GLN A 20 19.97 7.43 -3.04
C GLN A 20 18.53 6.93 -3.22
N TYR A 21 17.58 7.85 -3.39
CA TYR A 21 16.17 7.50 -3.59
C TYR A 21 15.94 6.84 -4.95
N TYR A 22 16.68 7.25 -5.99
CA TYR A 22 16.64 6.57 -7.28
C TYR A 22 17.09 5.10 -7.18
N ASN A 23 18.16 4.82 -6.43
CA ASN A 23 18.60 3.43 -6.21
C ASN A 23 17.52 2.62 -5.45
N SER A 24 16.85 3.23 -4.45
CA SER A 24 15.73 2.61 -3.72
C SER A 24 14.55 2.33 -4.67
N PHE A 25 14.22 3.28 -5.55
CA PHE A 25 13.20 3.11 -6.59
C PHE A 25 13.50 1.91 -7.49
N ILE A 26 14.70 1.84 -8.06
CA ILE A 26 15.12 0.73 -8.93
C ILE A 26 15.05 -0.60 -8.19
N LYS A 27 15.61 -0.68 -6.96
CA LYS A 27 15.57 -1.89 -6.14
C LYS A 27 14.13 -2.37 -5.93
N SER A 28 13.22 -1.49 -5.56
CA SER A 28 11.82 -1.81 -5.29
C SER A 28 11.07 -2.27 -6.55
N THR A 29 11.23 -1.55 -7.66
CA THR A 29 10.49 -1.82 -8.90
C THR A 29 11.00 -3.04 -9.67
N THR A 30 12.28 -3.41 -9.49
CA THR A 30 12.86 -4.62 -10.11
C THR A 30 12.72 -5.88 -9.25
N GLN A 31 12.44 -5.75 -7.97
CA GLN A 31 12.20 -6.91 -7.09
C GLN A 31 10.89 -7.61 -7.48
N LEU A 32 10.96 -8.88 -7.86
CA LEU A 32 9.78 -9.68 -8.18
C LEU A 32 9.01 -10.11 -6.92
N ASN A 33 7.71 -10.26 -7.02
CA ASN A 33 6.84 -10.77 -5.94
C ASN A 33 6.80 -12.32 -5.93
N LYS A 34 7.94 -13.01 -6.05
CA LYS A 34 8.04 -14.48 -6.15
C LYS A 34 7.39 -15.22 -4.98
N ILE A 35 7.41 -14.61 -3.80
CA ILE A 35 6.80 -15.16 -2.59
C ILE A 35 5.29 -15.42 -2.76
N GLY A 36 4.63 -14.71 -3.69
CA GLY A 36 3.21 -14.91 -3.98
C GLY A 36 2.85 -16.36 -4.34
N MET A 37 3.78 -17.11 -4.95
CA MET A 37 3.58 -18.52 -5.25
C MET A 37 3.43 -19.35 -3.96
N GLN A 38 4.33 -19.16 -2.99
CA GLN A 38 4.28 -19.85 -1.69
C GLN A 38 3.05 -19.44 -0.88
N LEU A 39 2.70 -18.14 -0.90
CA LEU A 39 1.53 -17.63 -0.19
C LEU A 39 0.21 -18.20 -0.74
N GLY A 40 0.13 -18.42 -2.06
CA GLY A 40 -1.05 -19.00 -2.71
C GLY A 40 -1.31 -20.47 -2.33
N GLU A 41 -0.34 -21.17 -1.75
CA GLU A 41 -0.46 -22.54 -1.26
C GLU A 41 -0.90 -22.63 0.20
N LEU A 42 -0.99 -21.49 0.91
CA LEU A 42 -1.35 -21.45 2.33
C LEU A 42 -2.87 -21.30 2.51
N ASP A 43 -3.51 -22.26 3.18
CA ASP A 43 -4.95 -22.22 3.54
C ASP A 43 -5.32 -21.00 4.42
N SER A 44 -4.35 -20.40 5.06
CA SER A 44 -4.52 -19.20 5.89
C SER A 44 -4.57 -17.91 5.07
N VAL A 45 -4.07 -17.89 3.84
CA VAL A 45 -4.16 -16.76 2.92
C VAL A 45 -5.52 -16.81 2.22
N THR A 46 -6.37 -15.83 2.51
CA THR A 46 -7.77 -15.81 2.04
C THR A 46 -7.99 -14.93 0.81
N ALA A 47 -7.14 -13.93 0.60
CA ALA A 47 -7.12 -13.10 -0.60
C ALA A 47 -5.74 -12.47 -0.76
N MET A 48 -5.35 -12.19 -2.00
CA MET A 48 -4.09 -11.52 -2.32
C MET A 48 -4.20 -10.76 -3.64
N THR A 49 -3.60 -9.57 -3.69
CA THR A 49 -3.41 -8.79 -4.92
C THR A 49 -2.07 -8.08 -4.89
N ASP A 50 -1.54 -7.70 -6.04
CA ASP A 50 -0.45 -6.73 -6.11
C ASP A 50 -1.01 -5.29 -6.09
N VAL A 51 -0.28 -4.39 -5.44
CA VAL A 51 -0.66 -2.98 -5.37
C VAL A 51 -0.05 -2.25 -6.56
N THR A 52 -0.90 -1.74 -7.45
CA THR A 52 -0.47 -1.07 -8.68
C THR A 52 -1.14 0.31 -8.88
N GLY A 53 -1.75 0.57 -10.01
CA GLY A 53 -2.20 1.89 -10.45
C GLY A 53 -3.23 2.59 -9.56
N PHE A 54 -4.06 1.83 -8.84
CA PHE A 54 -5.08 2.40 -7.94
C PHE A 54 -4.56 2.71 -6.52
N GLY A 55 -3.27 2.45 -6.25
CA GLY A 55 -2.67 2.64 -4.94
C GLY A 55 -3.15 1.63 -3.91
N LEU A 56 -2.65 1.75 -2.68
CA LEU A 56 -3.00 0.81 -1.61
C LEU A 56 -4.50 0.81 -1.31
N LEU A 57 -5.11 2.00 -1.17
CA LEU A 57 -6.53 2.09 -0.82
C LEU A 57 -7.45 1.57 -1.93
N GLY A 58 -7.13 1.85 -3.21
CA GLY A 58 -7.95 1.36 -4.32
C GLY A 58 -7.96 -0.17 -4.39
N HIS A 59 -6.80 -0.82 -4.31
CA HIS A 59 -6.72 -2.28 -4.33
C HIS A 59 -7.31 -2.94 -3.08
N LEU A 60 -7.17 -2.31 -1.90
CA LEU A 60 -7.86 -2.79 -0.70
C LEU A 60 -9.38 -2.67 -0.83
N ASN A 61 -9.86 -1.57 -1.44
CA ASN A 61 -11.29 -1.39 -1.71
C ASN A 61 -11.83 -2.50 -2.64
N GLU A 62 -11.10 -2.84 -3.71
CA GLU A 62 -11.46 -3.95 -4.59
C GLU A 62 -11.54 -5.29 -3.83
N MET A 63 -10.57 -5.58 -2.97
CA MET A 63 -10.60 -6.80 -2.13
C MET A 63 -11.80 -6.82 -1.18
N ASN A 64 -12.10 -5.70 -0.51
CA ASN A 64 -13.22 -5.58 0.41
C ASN A 64 -14.58 -5.72 -0.29
N VAL A 65 -14.74 -5.10 -1.45
CA VAL A 65 -15.96 -5.23 -2.26
C VAL A 65 -16.16 -6.67 -2.71
N GLY A 66 -15.10 -7.30 -3.25
CA GLY A 66 -15.16 -8.69 -3.76
C GLY A 66 -15.45 -9.73 -2.68
N SER A 67 -15.06 -9.47 -1.42
CA SER A 67 -15.27 -10.39 -0.30
C SER A 67 -16.43 -9.97 0.63
N ASN A 68 -17.12 -8.87 0.34
CA ASN A 68 -18.18 -8.31 1.19
C ASN A 68 -17.71 -8.08 2.63
N THR A 69 -16.53 -7.46 2.77
CA THR A 69 -15.90 -7.13 4.05
C THR A 69 -15.60 -5.64 4.15
N SER A 70 -15.08 -5.22 5.29
CA SER A 70 -14.46 -3.92 5.49
C SER A 70 -13.08 -4.10 6.13
N SER A 71 -12.24 -3.06 6.11
CA SER A 71 -10.90 -3.11 6.71
C SER A 71 -10.62 -1.90 7.57
N ILE A 72 -9.82 -2.10 8.60
CA ILE A 72 -9.19 -1.05 9.40
C ILE A 72 -7.71 -1.01 9.02
N ILE A 73 -7.19 0.17 8.68
CA ILE A 73 -5.78 0.37 8.36
C ILE A 73 -5.13 1.31 9.39
N TYR A 74 -3.95 0.93 9.84
CA TYR A 74 -3.08 1.72 10.70
C TYR A 74 -1.98 2.36 9.85
N GLN A 75 -2.13 3.64 9.52
CA GLN A 75 -1.26 4.38 8.62
C GLN A 75 0.22 4.32 9.03
N LYS A 76 0.53 4.40 10.32
CA LYS A 76 1.91 4.33 10.83
C LYS A 76 2.59 2.97 10.66
N LYS A 77 1.82 1.91 10.44
CA LYS A 77 2.34 0.56 10.17
C LYS A 77 2.66 0.33 8.69
N ILE A 78 2.24 1.23 7.81
CA ILE A 78 2.46 1.11 6.37
C ILE A 78 3.88 1.55 6.05
N LEU A 79 4.66 0.65 5.46
CA LEU A 79 6.03 0.91 5.05
C LEU A 79 6.04 1.87 3.85
N ARG A 80 6.84 2.92 3.94
CA ARG A 80 6.97 3.95 2.92
C ARG A 80 8.44 4.16 2.52
N HIS A 81 8.67 4.59 1.31
CA HIS A 81 9.99 5.00 0.88
C HIS A 81 10.46 6.25 1.62
N ASP A 82 11.77 6.37 1.82
CA ASP A 82 12.38 7.48 2.55
C ASP A 82 12.16 8.80 1.80
N GLY A 83 11.84 9.88 2.50
CA GLY A 83 11.67 11.22 1.93
C GLY A 83 10.39 11.43 1.09
N VAL A 84 9.48 10.44 1.00
CA VAL A 84 8.26 10.61 0.18
C VAL A 84 7.32 11.68 0.74
N GLU A 85 7.25 11.86 2.05
CA GLU A 85 6.42 12.89 2.67
C GLU A 85 6.94 14.30 2.33
N GLU A 86 8.25 14.50 2.41
CA GLU A 86 8.90 15.74 2.02
C GLU A 86 8.71 16.03 0.53
N LEU A 87 8.83 15.02 -0.32
CA LEU A 87 8.59 15.17 -1.75
C LEU A 87 7.14 15.54 -2.05
N ILE A 88 6.15 14.92 -1.38
CA ILE A 88 4.74 15.30 -1.52
C ILE A 88 4.53 16.76 -1.10
N ASN A 89 5.12 17.18 0.03
CA ASN A 89 5.02 18.55 0.54
C ASN A 89 5.70 19.58 -0.40
N GLN A 90 6.71 19.16 -1.17
CA GLN A 90 7.32 19.93 -2.25
C GLN A 90 6.51 19.95 -3.55
N GLY A 91 5.40 19.21 -3.60
CA GLY A 91 4.49 19.17 -4.75
C GLY A 91 4.68 17.97 -5.69
N TYR A 92 5.65 17.07 -5.43
CA TYR A 92 5.86 15.86 -6.24
C TYR A 92 4.77 14.83 -5.97
N LYS A 93 3.75 14.85 -6.80
CA LYS A 93 2.66 13.87 -6.77
C LYS A 93 2.15 13.61 -8.19
N THR A 94 1.57 12.45 -8.41
CA THR A 94 0.97 12.14 -9.71
C THR A 94 -0.47 12.62 -9.77
N GLY A 95 -0.96 13.00 -10.96
CA GLY A 95 -2.38 13.27 -11.15
C GLY A 95 -3.27 12.05 -10.92
N ALA A 96 -2.69 10.85 -10.92
CA ALA A 96 -3.40 9.61 -10.61
C ALA A 96 -3.75 9.50 -9.12
N SER A 97 -2.90 9.98 -8.20
CA SER A 97 -3.17 9.96 -6.76
C SER A 97 -4.49 10.68 -6.42
N GLN A 98 -4.74 11.85 -7.02
CA GLN A 98 -6.00 12.58 -6.80
C GLN A 98 -7.19 11.83 -7.40
N ARG A 99 -7.08 11.32 -8.63
CA ARG A 99 -8.16 10.53 -9.25
C ARG A 99 -8.49 9.27 -8.45
N ASN A 100 -7.47 8.62 -7.88
CA ASN A 100 -7.65 7.46 -7.03
C ASN A 100 -8.41 7.83 -5.74
N LEU A 101 -8.07 8.96 -5.10
CA LEU A 101 -8.82 9.46 -3.93
C LEU A 101 -10.27 9.78 -4.27
N ASP A 102 -10.50 10.46 -5.38
CA ASP A 102 -11.86 10.83 -5.83
C ASP A 102 -12.71 9.58 -6.11
N ALA A 103 -12.10 8.53 -6.65
CA ALA A 103 -12.79 7.28 -6.98
C ALA A 103 -13.26 6.48 -5.76
N ILE A 104 -12.59 6.64 -4.61
CA ILE A 104 -12.89 5.89 -3.37
C ILE A 104 -13.46 6.76 -2.25
N LYS A 105 -13.77 8.03 -2.53
CA LYS A 105 -14.16 9.04 -1.52
C LYS A 105 -15.34 8.61 -0.65
N ASP A 106 -16.28 7.87 -1.23
CA ASP A 106 -17.50 7.40 -0.55
C ASP A 106 -17.29 6.04 0.14
N ASP A 107 -16.16 5.38 -0.10
CA ASP A 107 -15.82 4.04 0.43
C ASP A 107 -14.85 4.10 1.62
N VAL A 108 -14.17 5.24 1.83
CA VAL A 108 -13.11 5.37 2.84
C VAL A 108 -13.45 6.42 3.88
N GLN A 109 -13.46 6.02 5.14
CA GLN A 109 -13.51 6.94 6.27
C GLN A 109 -12.11 7.27 6.77
N PHE A 110 -11.64 8.48 6.50
CA PHE A 110 -10.39 8.99 7.05
C PHE A 110 -10.57 9.51 8.47
N ASN A 111 -9.80 9.00 9.42
CA ASN A 111 -9.72 9.59 10.76
C ASN A 111 -9.15 11.02 10.66
N LYS A 112 -9.59 11.90 11.56
CA LYS A 112 -9.17 13.32 11.59
C LYS A 112 -7.65 13.53 11.77
N THR A 113 -6.94 12.51 12.25
CA THR A 113 -5.48 12.53 12.43
C THR A 113 -4.69 12.20 11.16
N ILE A 114 -5.36 11.76 10.08
CA ILE A 114 -4.71 11.45 8.80
C ILE A 114 -4.51 12.75 8.02
N SER A 115 -3.26 13.09 7.75
CA SER A 115 -2.89 14.29 6.99
C SER A 115 -3.24 14.15 5.49
N ASP A 116 -3.32 15.27 4.78
CA ASP A 116 -3.53 15.24 3.32
C ASP A 116 -2.33 14.61 2.60
N THR A 117 -1.12 14.75 3.13
CA THR A 117 0.08 14.05 2.66
C THR A 117 -0.09 12.53 2.75
N ASP A 118 -0.61 12.03 3.89
CA ASP A 118 -0.89 10.60 4.06
C ASP A 118 -1.97 10.11 3.10
N LYS A 119 -3.05 10.86 2.90
CA LYS A 119 -4.09 10.49 1.93
C LYS A 119 -3.53 10.33 0.53
N VAL A 120 -2.71 11.31 0.09
CA VAL A 120 -2.03 11.25 -1.22
C VAL A 120 -1.16 10.02 -1.32
N LEU A 121 -0.36 9.72 -0.29
CA LEU A 121 0.54 8.57 -0.27
C LEU A 121 -0.21 7.23 -0.30
N LEU A 122 -1.30 7.10 0.45
CA LEU A 122 -2.13 5.89 0.48
C LEU A 122 -2.82 5.59 -0.87
N ALA A 123 -3.08 6.63 -1.65
CA ALA A 123 -3.66 6.54 -3.00
C ALA A 123 -2.61 6.64 -4.12
N ASP A 124 -1.30 6.73 -3.76
CA ASP A 124 -0.22 6.87 -4.73
C ASP A 124 -0.12 5.62 -5.63
N PRO A 125 -0.15 5.77 -6.98
CA PRO A 125 0.01 4.65 -7.88
C PRO A 125 1.38 4.00 -7.71
N GLN A 126 1.42 2.67 -7.70
CA GLN A 126 2.64 1.90 -7.58
C GLN A 126 2.98 1.22 -8.92
N THR A 127 4.24 1.28 -9.32
CA THR A 127 4.80 0.49 -10.42
C THR A 127 5.48 -0.72 -9.82
N SER A 128 5.09 -1.92 -10.24
CA SER A 128 5.64 -3.18 -9.69
C SER A 128 5.59 -3.21 -8.15
N GLY A 129 4.46 -2.82 -7.60
CA GLY A 129 4.27 -2.68 -6.15
C GLY A 129 4.33 -4.01 -5.40
N GLY A 130 4.13 -3.94 -4.09
CA GLY A 130 4.13 -5.11 -3.21
C GLY A 130 2.81 -5.86 -3.24
N LEU A 131 2.80 -7.02 -2.61
CA LEU A 131 1.58 -7.79 -2.37
C LEU A 131 0.81 -7.20 -1.18
N LEU A 132 -0.50 -7.11 -1.34
CA LEU A 132 -1.47 -6.91 -0.27
C LEU A 132 -2.15 -8.25 -0.02
N VAL A 133 -2.04 -8.77 1.20
CA VAL A 133 -2.43 -10.14 1.54
C VAL A 133 -3.37 -10.14 2.75
N ALA A 134 -4.53 -10.75 2.61
CA ALA A 134 -5.44 -11.03 3.71
C ALA A 134 -5.16 -12.43 4.26
N VAL A 135 -4.87 -12.49 5.57
CA VAL A 135 -4.45 -13.72 6.25
C VAL A 135 -5.34 -13.95 7.46
N LYS A 136 -5.67 -15.21 7.74
CA LYS A 136 -6.34 -15.58 8.99
C LYS A 136 -5.49 -15.18 10.19
N ASN A 137 -6.09 -14.57 11.20
CA ASN A 137 -5.40 -13.92 12.32
C ASN A 137 -4.39 -14.83 13.03
N TYR A 138 -4.72 -16.11 13.17
CA TYR A 138 -3.84 -17.09 13.86
C TYR A 138 -2.51 -17.34 13.13
N ASP A 139 -2.40 -16.98 11.85
CA ASP A 139 -1.20 -17.23 11.03
C ASP A 139 -0.52 -15.95 10.51
N ALA A 140 -1.02 -14.78 10.90
CA ALA A 140 -0.53 -13.49 10.40
C ALA A 140 0.97 -13.28 10.68
N GLU A 141 1.44 -13.62 11.88
CA GLU A 141 2.84 -13.52 12.26
C GLU A 141 3.73 -14.53 11.51
N SER A 142 3.23 -15.75 11.27
CA SER A 142 3.95 -16.76 10.48
C SER A 142 4.16 -16.30 9.05
N VAL A 143 3.12 -15.73 8.44
CA VAL A 143 3.19 -15.18 7.08
C VAL A 143 4.11 -13.96 7.03
N LEU A 144 4.05 -13.05 8.02
CA LEU A 144 5.01 -11.94 8.13
C LEU A 144 6.46 -12.44 8.19
N ASN A 145 6.72 -13.44 9.03
CA ASN A 145 8.07 -14.03 9.16
C ASN A 145 8.54 -14.68 7.85
N LEU A 146 7.62 -15.28 7.06
CA LEU A 146 7.93 -15.81 5.74
C LEU A 146 8.44 -14.71 4.79
N PHE A 147 7.77 -13.56 4.75
CA PHE A 147 8.23 -12.40 3.97
C PHE A 147 9.63 -11.94 4.37
N VAL A 148 9.88 -11.82 5.68
CA VAL A 148 11.18 -11.38 6.22
C VAL A 148 12.26 -12.37 5.87
N LYS A 149 12.02 -13.68 6.04
CA LYS A 149 12.96 -14.76 5.71
C LYS A 149 13.35 -14.77 4.23
N GLU A 150 12.39 -14.47 3.35
CA GLU A 150 12.60 -14.38 1.90
C GLU A 150 13.18 -13.02 1.46
N GLY A 151 13.53 -12.13 2.40
CA GLY A 151 14.21 -10.86 2.13
C GLY A 151 13.28 -9.74 1.64
N TYR A 152 12.00 -9.81 1.96
CA TYR A 152 11.04 -8.74 1.66
C TYR A 152 10.79 -7.85 2.88
N ASP A 153 10.64 -6.55 2.63
CA ASP A 153 10.04 -5.65 3.60
C ASP A 153 8.52 -5.92 3.65
N ALA A 154 8.00 -6.20 4.85
CA ALA A 154 6.59 -6.44 5.07
C ALA A 154 6.14 -5.93 6.45
N SER A 155 4.86 -5.66 6.62
CA SER A 155 4.26 -5.29 7.90
C SER A 155 2.78 -5.69 7.94
N ILE A 156 2.26 -5.95 9.13
CA ILE A 156 0.82 -6.09 9.35
C ILE A 156 0.24 -4.68 9.45
N ILE A 157 -0.51 -4.28 8.43
CA ILE A 157 -0.97 -2.90 8.26
C ILE A 157 -2.39 -2.66 8.78
N GLY A 158 -3.12 -3.71 9.15
CA GLY A 158 -4.51 -3.55 9.58
C GLY A 158 -5.24 -4.87 9.75
N ASP A 159 -6.55 -4.76 9.92
CA ASP A 159 -7.45 -5.87 10.17
C ASP A 159 -8.60 -5.89 9.17
N VAL A 160 -9.00 -7.09 8.73
CA VAL A 160 -10.25 -7.31 7.98
C VAL A 160 -11.37 -7.53 8.98
N ILE A 161 -12.48 -6.83 8.80
CA ILE A 161 -13.66 -6.88 9.67
C ILE A 161 -14.92 -7.23 8.88
N LYS A 162 -16.00 -7.55 9.57
CA LYS A 162 -17.32 -7.69 8.94
C LYS A 162 -17.69 -6.40 8.21
N LYS A 163 -18.44 -6.54 7.11
CA LYS A 163 -18.93 -5.40 6.33
C LYS A 163 -19.59 -4.36 7.23
N ALA A 164 -19.11 -3.13 7.09
CA ALA A 164 -19.56 -1.94 7.80
C ALA A 164 -20.01 -0.84 6.81
N GLU A 165 -20.34 0.34 7.31
CA GLU A 165 -20.79 1.47 6.50
C GLU A 165 -19.79 1.85 5.41
N TYR A 166 -18.50 1.97 5.79
CA TYR A 166 -17.40 2.20 4.85
C TYR A 166 -16.63 0.92 4.58
N ASN A 167 -16.07 0.81 3.38
CA ASN A 167 -15.21 -0.32 3.03
C ASN A 167 -13.86 -0.26 3.78
N ILE A 168 -13.34 0.95 4.03
CA ILE A 168 -12.05 1.16 4.67
C ILE A 168 -12.18 2.24 5.76
N PHE A 169 -11.61 1.96 6.92
CA PHE A 169 -11.39 2.90 8.02
C PHE A 169 -9.89 3.11 8.20
N THR A 170 -9.42 4.37 8.29
CA THR A 170 -8.00 4.67 8.47
C THR A 170 -7.73 5.32 9.82
N TYR A 171 -6.68 4.85 10.50
CA TYR A 171 -6.21 5.40 11.77
C TYR A 171 -4.71 5.67 11.72
N SER A 172 -4.22 6.62 12.56
CA SER A 172 -2.80 6.94 12.68
C SER A 172 -2.07 6.03 13.66
#